data_eec12738156c56715bf22ad264f55f05
#
_entry.id   eec12738156c56715bf22ad264f55f05
#
_cell.length_a   1.000
_cell.length_b   1.000
_cell.length_c   1.000
_cell.angle_alpha   90.00
_cell.angle_beta   90.00
_cell.angle_gamma   90.00
#
_symmetry.space_group_name_H-M   'P 1'
#
loop_
_entity.id
_entity.type
_entity.pdbx_description
1 polymer ?
#
loop_
_entity_poly.entity_id
_entity_poly.type
_entity_poly.pdbx_seq_one_letter_code
_entity_poly.pdbx_strand_id
1 'polypeptide(L)'
;MQFRLITPGEAWRFDDFIRSTANGHLFQSYMWGEVKKPDWEPLRVVLEEEGRIVAAASILKRKLPVGRRTIFYLPRGPVMEDWDDADVLAAIIDGIRALAMEHRAVLVKIDPCIMEGQQTPAAALRRIGFQPANVKRDFGGVQPRYTFRLDLQGELDQIMGRFPKKIRYKIRYAYKRGLQFVTAGEKELPQFMQLMDKTAERGNFVNRKIDYFQKLFRILSPENAINLTLGLFEGRVITAGITFAFGDKAWAAYGAQSESHRNIYAYHALIWERIKWAKGKGARWFDFYGVPGEVGPDHPLYGIYYFKKSFGGNYCAFIGELDLVLSRGHYLLWRHLSPPIYNSVIFMIRLGRRIAASLFSFWKRIFSFRRFTESGEKPF
;
A
#
# COMPACT_ATOMS: atom_id res chain seq x y z
N MET A 1 -30.21 15.47 -0.33
CA MET A 1 -28.85 14.99 0.11
C MET A 1 -28.19 16.05 0.97
N GLN A 2 -27.54 15.65 2.08
CA GLN A 2 -26.83 16.54 3.02
C GLN A 2 -25.34 16.13 3.13
N PHE A 3 -24.45 17.05 2.78
CA PHE A 3 -23.00 16.88 2.95
C PHE A 3 -22.56 17.42 4.32
N ARG A 4 -21.78 16.64 5.08
CA ARG A 4 -21.26 17.05 6.39
C ARG A 4 -19.97 16.33 6.80
N LEU A 5 -19.24 16.92 7.72
CA LEU A 5 -18.19 16.22 8.47
C LEU A 5 -18.82 15.26 9.47
N ILE A 6 -18.17 14.12 9.72
CA ILE A 6 -18.57 13.22 10.80
C ILE A 6 -17.96 13.65 12.13
N THR A 7 -18.63 13.29 13.22
CA THR A 7 -18.06 13.37 14.57
C THR A 7 -17.22 12.13 14.90
N PRO A 8 -16.32 12.18 15.89
CA PRO A 8 -15.56 11.00 16.30
C PRO A 8 -16.43 9.81 16.73
N GLY A 9 -17.61 10.08 17.33
CA GLY A 9 -18.57 9.05 17.75
C GLY A 9 -19.20 8.27 16.59
N GLU A 10 -19.12 8.80 15.37
CA GLU A 10 -19.65 8.17 14.15
C GLU A 10 -18.62 7.33 13.38
N ALA A 11 -17.41 7.17 13.93
CA ALA A 11 -16.34 6.43 13.26
C ALA A 11 -16.75 5.02 12.84
N TRP A 12 -17.51 4.31 13.69
CA TRP A 12 -18.02 2.97 13.41
C TRP A 12 -18.99 2.94 12.21
N ARG A 13 -19.92 3.91 12.15
CA ARG A 13 -20.90 4.04 11.06
C ARG A 13 -20.25 4.38 9.75
N PHE A 14 -19.24 5.27 9.80
CA PHE A 14 -18.41 5.61 8.63
C PHE A 14 -17.66 4.38 8.11
N ASP A 15 -16.95 3.66 8.98
CA ASP A 15 -16.18 2.49 8.58
C ASP A 15 -17.06 1.32 8.12
N ASP A 16 -18.26 1.19 8.67
CA ASP A 16 -19.23 0.18 8.22
C ASP A 16 -19.70 0.45 6.80
N PHE A 17 -20.04 1.70 6.46
CA PHE A 17 -20.37 2.10 5.10
C PHE A 17 -19.20 1.84 4.14
N ILE A 18 -17.97 2.25 4.49
CA ILE A 18 -16.79 2.00 3.65
C ILE A 18 -16.55 0.50 3.48
N ARG A 19 -16.76 -0.30 4.52
CA ARG A 19 -16.51 -1.75 4.54
C ARG A 19 -17.51 -2.53 3.68
N SER A 20 -18.78 -2.14 3.72
CA SER A 20 -19.87 -2.80 3.01
C SER A 20 -19.94 -2.42 1.52
N THR A 21 -19.40 -1.28 1.14
CA THR A 21 -19.48 -0.77 -0.23
C THR A 21 -18.48 -1.47 -1.16
N ALA A 22 -18.92 -1.80 -2.37
CA ALA A 22 -18.14 -2.58 -3.35
C ALA A 22 -16.78 -1.96 -3.69
N ASN A 23 -16.68 -0.63 -3.80
CA ASN A 23 -15.42 0.08 -4.04
C ASN A 23 -14.72 0.54 -2.74
N GLY A 24 -15.23 0.12 -1.58
CA GLY A 24 -14.63 0.42 -0.29
C GLY A 24 -13.18 -0.08 -0.18
N HIS A 25 -12.35 0.67 0.51
CA HIS A 25 -10.92 0.38 0.63
C HIS A 25 -10.40 0.79 2.02
N LEU A 26 -9.47 0.01 2.58
CA LEU A 26 -8.83 0.33 3.86
C LEU A 26 -8.31 1.78 3.92
N PHE A 27 -7.82 2.31 2.80
CA PHE A 27 -7.26 3.67 2.74
C PHE A 27 -8.33 4.78 2.87
N GLN A 28 -9.58 4.42 2.78
CA GLN A 28 -10.72 5.30 3.04
C GLN A 28 -11.31 5.12 4.45
N SER A 29 -10.85 4.14 5.23
CA SER A 29 -11.33 3.92 6.59
C SER A 29 -10.93 5.05 7.56
N TYR A 30 -11.68 5.17 8.64
CA TYR A 30 -11.36 6.07 9.76
C TYR A 30 -9.97 5.76 10.33
N MET A 31 -9.70 4.47 10.58
CA MET A 31 -8.42 4.01 11.14
C MET A 31 -7.22 4.35 10.23
N TRP A 32 -7.37 4.33 8.91
CA TRP A 32 -6.28 4.71 8.02
C TRP A 32 -5.91 6.18 8.13
N GLY A 33 -6.89 7.05 8.33
CA GLY A 33 -6.63 8.46 8.64
C GLY A 33 -5.75 8.63 9.88
N GLU A 34 -6.00 7.83 10.94
CA GLU A 34 -5.18 7.86 12.16
C GLU A 34 -3.74 7.35 11.91
N VAL A 35 -3.57 6.34 11.05
CA VAL A 35 -2.23 5.91 10.62
C VAL A 35 -1.46 7.07 9.97
N LYS A 36 -2.13 7.97 9.25
CA LYS A 36 -1.48 9.06 8.50
C LYS A 36 -1.11 10.28 9.33
N LYS A 37 -1.64 10.44 10.54
CA LYS A 37 -1.18 11.48 11.49
C LYS A 37 0.28 11.27 11.88
N PRO A 38 1.05 12.31 12.26
CA PRO A 38 0.73 13.72 12.15
C PRO A 38 1.00 14.32 10.77
N ASP A 39 1.59 13.57 9.82
CA ASP A 39 2.01 14.09 8.49
C ASP A 39 0.83 14.62 7.68
N TRP A 40 -0.36 14.05 7.93
CA TRP A 40 -1.63 14.40 7.33
C TRP A 40 -2.68 14.61 8.42
N GLU A 41 -3.52 15.60 8.22
CA GLU A 41 -4.72 15.82 9.02
C GLU A 41 -5.92 15.19 8.31
N PRO A 42 -6.53 14.12 8.88
CA PRO A 42 -7.65 13.46 8.25
C PRO A 42 -8.95 14.22 8.52
N LEU A 43 -9.71 14.50 7.46
CA LEU A 43 -11.09 14.96 7.48
C LEU A 43 -11.97 13.82 6.94
N ARG A 44 -13.10 13.57 7.55
CA ARG A 44 -14.03 12.52 7.12
C ARG A 44 -15.39 13.15 6.86
N VAL A 45 -15.90 12.93 5.67
CA VAL A 45 -17.17 13.50 5.22
C VAL A 45 -18.10 12.40 4.76
N VAL A 46 -19.38 12.65 4.93
CA VAL A 46 -20.47 11.82 4.41
C VAL A 46 -21.42 12.67 3.60
N LEU A 47 -22.03 12.06 2.62
CA LEU A 47 -23.24 12.54 1.96
C LEU A 47 -24.38 11.63 2.40
N GLU A 48 -25.40 12.22 2.98
CA GLU A 48 -26.56 11.49 3.49
C GLU A 48 -27.82 11.85 2.71
N GLU A 49 -28.64 10.84 2.50
CA GLU A 49 -29.99 10.97 1.96
C GLU A 49 -30.94 10.23 2.90
N GLU A 50 -31.97 10.91 3.40
CA GLU A 50 -32.95 10.37 4.36
C GLU A 50 -32.29 9.69 5.57
N GLY A 51 -31.20 10.26 6.08
CA GLY A 51 -30.47 9.72 7.23
C GLY A 51 -29.53 8.53 6.93
N ARG A 52 -29.44 8.07 5.67
CA ARG A 52 -28.56 6.99 5.22
C ARG A 52 -27.34 7.57 4.49
N ILE A 53 -26.15 7.03 4.75
CA ILE A 53 -24.95 7.40 4.00
C ILE A 53 -25.05 6.78 2.59
N VAL A 54 -24.95 7.62 1.55
CA VAL A 54 -24.92 7.20 0.13
C VAL A 54 -23.52 7.38 -0.49
N ALA A 55 -22.71 8.29 0.08
CA ALA A 55 -21.31 8.44 -0.28
C ALA A 55 -20.49 8.93 0.93
N ALA A 56 -19.20 8.59 0.95
CA ALA A 56 -18.28 8.99 2.00
C ALA A 56 -16.87 9.21 1.48
N ALA A 57 -16.09 10.04 2.18
CA ALA A 57 -14.68 10.21 1.86
C ALA A 57 -13.82 10.47 3.10
N SER A 58 -12.68 9.76 3.17
CA SER A 58 -11.58 10.07 4.07
C SER A 58 -10.56 10.91 3.31
N ILE A 59 -10.45 12.17 3.68
CA ILE A 59 -9.62 13.18 3.04
C ILE A 59 -8.36 13.36 3.88
N LEU A 60 -7.20 13.18 3.29
CA LEU A 60 -5.93 13.49 3.88
C LEU A 60 -5.53 14.92 3.49
N LYS A 61 -5.64 15.84 4.45
CA LYS A 61 -5.24 17.23 4.29
C LYS A 61 -3.77 17.40 4.69
N ARG A 62 -2.97 18.05 3.85
CA ARG A 62 -1.58 18.37 4.14
C ARG A 62 -1.28 19.83 3.86
N LYS A 63 -0.63 20.51 4.80
CA LYS A 63 -0.12 21.86 4.62
C LYS A 63 1.08 21.85 3.66
N LEU A 64 1.10 22.81 2.75
CA LEU A 64 2.27 23.08 1.91
C LEU A 64 3.27 23.96 2.65
N PRO A 65 4.58 23.81 2.39
CA PRO A 65 5.61 24.57 3.09
C PRO A 65 5.54 26.08 2.84
N VAL A 66 4.86 26.52 1.76
CA VAL A 66 4.79 27.94 1.37
C VAL A 66 3.33 28.36 1.16
N GLY A 67 3.00 29.61 1.55
CA GLY A 67 1.75 30.29 1.15
C GLY A 67 0.51 29.91 1.96
N ARG A 68 0.64 29.27 3.13
CA ARG A 68 -0.51 28.83 3.96
C ARG A 68 -1.56 28.05 3.16
N ARG A 69 -1.11 27.31 2.14
CA ARG A 69 -1.93 26.47 1.28
C ARG A 69 -1.93 25.02 1.74
N THR A 70 -2.94 24.28 1.31
CA THR A 70 -3.05 22.85 1.58
C THR A 70 -3.23 22.06 0.28
N ILE A 71 -3.12 20.74 0.39
CA ILE A 71 -3.59 19.79 -0.61
C ILE A 71 -4.54 18.82 0.07
N PHE A 72 -5.56 18.37 -0.67
CA PHE A 72 -6.46 17.31 -0.29
C PHE A 72 -6.16 16.07 -1.12
N TYR A 73 -6.04 14.92 -0.45
CA TYR A 73 -5.84 13.65 -1.12
C TYR A 73 -6.81 12.60 -0.56
N LEU A 74 -7.55 11.96 -1.45
CA LEU A 74 -8.50 10.90 -1.14
C LEU A 74 -7.95 9.58 -1.70
N PRO A 75 -7.11 8.84 -0.93
CA PRO A 75 -6.55 7.59 -1.42
C PRO A 75 -7.66 6.56 -1.65
N ARG A 76 -7.82 6.10 -2.90
CA ARG A 76 -8.85 5.14 -3.30
C ARG A 76 -10.29 5.63 -3.12
N GLY A 77 -10.49 6.91 -2.93
CA GLY A 77 -11.81 7.52 -2.74
C GLY A 77 -12.22 8.51 -3.85
N PRO A 78 -13.42 9.07 -3.69
CA PRO A 78 -14.43 8.78 -2.66
C PRO A 78 -15.00 7.37 -2.75
N VAL A 79 -15.81 6.96 -1.75
CA VAL A 79 -16.56 5.70 -1.74
C VAL A 79 -18.04 6.03 -1.89
N MET A 80 -18.72 5.36 -2.81
CA MET A 80 -20.14 5.56 -3.09
C MET A 80 -20.79 4.22 -3.42
N GLU A 81 -22.09 4.09 -3.14
CA GLU A 81 -22.84 2.87 -3.44
C GLU A 81 -22.87 2.60 -4.96
N ASP A 82 -23.15 3.64 -5.73
CA ASP A 82 -23.18 3.57 -7.19
C ASP A 82 -22.36 4.71 -7.81
N TRP A 83 -21.38 4.36 -8.64
CA TRP A 83 -20.55 5.31 -9.36
C TRP A 83 -21.22 5.87 -10.62
N ASP A 84 -22.30 5.26 -11.08
CA ASP A 84 -23.07 5.75 -12.23
C ASP A 84 -24.16 6.77 -11.81
N ASP A 85 -24.39 6.93 -10.48
CA ASP A 85 -25.23 8.00 -9.95
C ASP A 85 -24.53 9.36 -10.05
N ALA A 86 -24.88 10.11 -11.09
CA ALA A 86 -24.26 11.40 -11.38
C ALA A 86 -24.60 12.47 -10.35
N ASP A 87 -25.79 12.42 -9.74
CA ASP A 87 -26.24 13.41 -8.76
C ASP A 87 -25.52 13.23 -7.45
N VAL A 88 -25.38 11.99 -6.95
CA VAL A 88 -24.58 11.65 -5.76
C VAL A 88 -23.12 12.01 -6.00
N LEU A 89 -22.56 11.69 -7.18
CA LEU A 89 -21.18 12.03 -7.51
C LEU A 89 -20.96 13.55 -7.52
N ALA A 90 -21.86 14.31 -8.15
CA ALA A 90 -21.76 15.77 -8.17
C ALA A 90 -21.85 16.35 -6.76
N ALA A 91 -22.83 15.91 -5.96
CA ALA A 91 -23.07 16.42 -4.61
C ALA A 91 -21.88 16.16 -3.67
N ILE A 92 -21.30 14.93 -3.66
CA ILE A 92 -20.16 14.64 -2.81
C ILE A 92 -18.92 15.44 -3.25
N ILE A 93 -18.66 15.59 -4.56
CA ILE A 93 -17.51 16.33 -5.06
C ILE A 93 -17.67 17.83 -4.82
N ASP A 94 -18.87 18.39 -4.96
CA ASP A 94 -19.13 19.82 -4.67
C ASP A 94 -18.95 20.14 -3.19
N GLY A 95 -19.43 19.25 -2.30
CA GLY A 95 -19.14 19.37 -0.88
C GLY A 95 -17.65 19.31 -0.55
N ILE A 96 -16.92 18.36 -1.14
CA ILE A 96 -15.45 18.26 -0.98
C ILE A 96 -14.75 19.49 -1.56
N ARG A 97 -15.21 20.03 -2.70
CA ARG A 97 -14.67 21.26 -3.32
C ARG A 97 -14.86 22.47 -2.39
N ALA A 98 -16.06 22.66 -1.84
CA ALA A 98 -16.35 23.74 -0.90
C ALA A 98 -15.43 23.66 0.35
N LEU A 99 -15.33 22.49 0.95
CA LEU A 99 -14.44 22.23 2.10
C LEU A 99 -12.96 22.48 1.74
N ALA A 100 -12.53 22.07 0.55
CA ALA A 100 -11.17 22.29 0.07
C ALA A 100 -10.85 23.78 -0.14
N MET A 101 -11.82 24.56 -0.63
CA MET A 101 -11.69 26.02 -0.78
C MET A 101 -11.59 26.71 0.59
N GLU A 102 -12.41 26.34 1.56
CA GLU A 102 -12.33 26.83 2.94
C GLU A 102 -10.93 26.60 3.53
N HIS A 103 -10.37 25.42 3.31
CA HIS A 103 -9.01 25.06 3.74
C HIS A 103 -7.89 25.57 2.80
N ARG A 104 -8.20 26.45 1.84
CA ARG A 104 -7.25 27.02 0.88
C ARG A 104 -6.46 25.95 0.12
N ALA A 105 -7.11 24.85 -0.24
CA ALA A 105 -6.47 23.79 -0.99
C ALA A 105 -6.10 24.24 -2.42
N VAL A 106 -4.94 23.80 -2.87
CA VAL A 106 -4.46 24.03 -4.24
C VAL A 106 -5.14 23.08 -5.23
N LEU A 107 -5.37 21.84 -4.76
CA LEU A 107 -5.99 20.78 -5.53
C LEU A 107 -6.69 19.77 -4.61
N VAL A 108 -7.63 19.03 -5.18
CA VAL A 108 -8.13 17.77 -4.65
C VAL A 108 -7.61 16.64 -5.55
N LYS A 109 -6.80 15.75 -4.99
CA LYS A 109 -6.29 14.55 -5.68
C LYS A 109 -7.13 13.35 -5.30
N ILE A 110 -7.51 12.54 -6.29
CA ILE A 110 -8.16 11.24 -6.09
C ILE A 110 -7.46 10.16 -6.93
N ASP A 111 -7.59 8.91 -6.51
CA ASP A 111 -7.19 7.72 -7.28
C ASP A 111 -8.17 6.57 -7.04
N PRO A 112 -9.45 6.76 -7.42
CA PRO A 112 -10.54 5.86 -7.04
C PRO A 112 -10.37 4.46 -7.62
N CYS A 113 -11.06 3.49 -6.99
CA CYS A 113 -11.09 2.10 -7.46
C CYS A 113 -12.00 1.89 -8.68
N ILE A 114 -11.97 2.83 -9.63
CA ILE A 114 -12.69 2.75 -10.91
C ILE A 114 -11.78 2.04 -11.94
N MET A 115 -12.31 1.01 -12.60
CA MET A 115 -11.58 0.30 -13.65
C MET A 115 -11.54 1.12 -14.95
N GLU A 116 -10.48 0.99 -15.73
CA GLU A 116 -10.33 1.69 -17.04
C GLU A 116 -11.51 1.45 -17.99
N GLY A 117 -12.17 0.27 -17.90
CA GLY A 117 -13.35 -0.08 -18.70
C GLY A 117 -14.64 0.62 -18.27
N GLN A 118 -14.71 1.20 -17.07
CA GLN A 118 -15.87 1.94 -16.56
C GLN A 118 -15.89 3.37 -17.09
N GLN A 119 -16.43 3.58 -18.27
CA GLN A 119 -16.37 4.85 -18.96
C GLN A 119 -17.28 5.93 -18.37
N THR A 120 -18.47 5.58 -17.88
CA THR A 120 -19.46 6.51 -17.34
C THR A 120 -18.90 7.33 -16.17
N PRO A 121 -18.41 6.71 -15.06
CA PRO A 121 -17.86 7.45 -13.94
C PRO A 121 -16.59 8.23 -14.31
N ALA A 122 -15.75 7.67 -15.18
CA ALA A 122 -14.55 8.39 -15.65
C ALA A 122 -14.91 9.66 -16.46
N ALA A 123 -15.96 9.60 -17.29
CA ALA A 123 -16.46 10.75 -18.05
C ALA A 123 -17.11 11.78 -17.12
N ALA A 124 -17.91 11.34 -16.13
CA ALA A 124 -18.53 12.23 -15.16
C ALA A 124 -17.48 13.01 -14.34
N LEU A 125 -16.43 12.36 -13.85
CA LEU A 125 -15.33 13.04 -13.16
C LEU A 125 -14.65 14.11 -14.04
N ARG A 126 -14.45 13.84 -15.35
CA ARG A 126 -13.90 14.83 -16.29
C ARG A 126 -14.84 16.03 -16.47
N ARG A 127 -16.16 15.81 -16.58
CA ARG A 127 -17.16 16.90 -16.68
C ARG A 127 -17.15 17.79 -15.43
N ILE A 128 -16.95 17.22 -14.24
CA ILE A 128 -16.82 17.95 -12.98
C ILE A 128 -15.52 18.77 -12.92
N GLY A 129 -14.54 18.48 -13.78
CA GLY A 129 -13.29 19.24 -13.90
C GLY A 129 -12.04 18.49 -13.43
N PHE A 130 -12.14 17.21 -13.13
CA PHE A 130 -10.95 16.40 -12.86
C PHE A 130 -10.13 16.17 -14.13
N GLN A 131 -8.80 16.27 -14.01
CA GLN A 131 -7.86 15.99 -15.09
C GLN A 131 -6.84 14.94 -14.66
N PRO A 132 -6.31 14.14 -15.60
CA PRO A 132 -5.25 13.16 -15.27
C PRO A 132 -4.04 13.85 -14.65
N ALA A 133 -3.64 13.39 -13.47
CA ALA A 133 -2.50 13.95 -12.72
C ALA A 133 -1.17 13.31 -13.12
N ASN A 134 -1.18 12.01 -13.37
CA ASN A 134 -0.01 11.23 -13.75
C ASN A 134 -0.37 10.26 -14.88
N VAL A 135 0.34 10.37 -15.98
CA VAL A 135 0.16 9.49 -17.16
C VAL A 135 1.29 8.46 -17.29
N LYS A 136 2.27 8.48 -16.37
CA LYS A 136 3.38 7.52 -16.39
C LYS A 136 2.86 6.12 -16.07
N ARG A 137 3.40 5.15 -16.79
CA ARG A 137 3.29 3.73 -16.44
C ARG A 137 4.20 3.40 -15.25
N ASP A 138 4.25 2.16 -14.85
CA ASP A 138 5.00 1.65 -13.71
C ASP A 138 4.41 2.11 -12.36
N PHE A 139 5.28 2.32 -11.38
CA PHE A 139 4.91 2.79 -10.04
C PHE A 139 4.97 4.32 -9.91
N GLY A 140 4.66 5.04 -10.99
CA GLY A 140 4.79 6.50 -11.03
C GLY A 140 3.78 7.31 -10.21
N GLY A 141 2.73 6.66 -9.68
CA GLY A 141 1.67 7.30 -8.88
C GLY A 141 1.86 7.16 -7.36
N VAL A 142 0.96 7.79 -6.60
CA VAL A 142 0.88 7.62 -5.14
C VAL A 142 0.41 6.22 -4.79
N GLN A 143 -0.59 5.72 -5.53
CA GLN A 143 -1.08 4.34 -5.42
C GLN A 143 -0.85 3.58 -6.73
N PRO A 144 -0.66 2.26 -6.66
CA PRO A 144 -0.51 1.45 -7.87
C PRO A 144 -1.75 1.53 -8.76
N ARG A 145 -1.54 1.85 -10.04
CA ARG A 145 -2.60 1.86 -11.05
C ARG A 145 -3.01 0.46 -11.48
N TYR A 146 -2.08 -0.48 -11.44
CA TYR A 146 -2.25 -1.84 -11.94
C TYR A 146 -2.01 -2.86 -10.84
N THR A 147 -2.82 -3.90 -10.80
CA THR A 147 -2.67 -5.02 -9.86
C THR A 147 -3.21 -6.31 -10.43
N PHE A 148 -2.99 -7.43 -9.72
CA PHE A 148 -3.72 -8.68 -9.92
C PHE A 148 -4.60 -8.95 -8.70
N ARG A 149 -5.86 -9.35 -8.92
CA ARG A 149 -6.80 -9.75 -7.89
C ARG A 149 -7.21 -11.20 -8.07
N LEU A 150 -7.14 -11.96 -6.99
CA LEU A 150 -7.56 -13.35 -6.94
C LEU A 150 -8.90 -13.44 -6.22
N ASP A 151 -9.86 -14.14 -6.83
CA ASP A 151 -11.13 -14.47 -6.19
C ASP A 151 -10.89 -15.62 -5.19
N LEU A 152 -11.28 -15.41 -3.93
CA LEU A 152 -11.16 -16.39 -2.85
C LEU A 152 -12.46 -17.17 -2.59
N GLN A 153 -13.43 -17.16 -3.50
CA GLN A 153 -14.62 -18.00 -3.37
C GLN A 153 -14.25 -19.49 -3.41
N GLY A 154 -14.99 -20.29 -2.65
CA GLY A 154 -14.77 -21.72 -2.49
C GLY A 154 -13.79 -22.06 -1.34
N GLU A 155 -13.58 -23.36 -1.14
CA GLU A 155 -12.68 -23.86 -0.10
C GLU A 155 -11.20 -23.70 -0.49
N LEU A 156 -10.30 -23.77 0.50
CA LEU A 156 -8.86 -23.59 0.30
C LEU A 156 -8.28 -24.54 -0.75
N ASP A 157 -8.74 -25.79 -0.79
CA ASP A 157 -8.31 -26.76 -1.79
C ASP A 157 -8.76 -26.41 -3.20
N GLN A 158 -9.95 -25.83 -3.33
CA GLN A 158 -10.45 -25.32 -4.62
C GLN A 158 -9.65 -24.11 -5.08
N ILE A 159 -9.32 -23.19 -4.16
CA ILE A 159 -8.46 -22.03 -4.46
C ILE A 159 -7.07 -22.51 -4.89
N MET A 160 -6.46 -23.42 -4.14
CA MET A 160 -5.18 -24.04 -4.51
C MET A 160 -5.28 -24.77 -5.86
N GLY A 161 -6.38 -25.46 -6.12
CA GLY A 161 -6.64 -26.17 -7.39
C GLY A 161 -6.59 -25.26 -8.61
N ARG A 162 -7.03 -24.00 -8.49
CA ARG A 162 -7.02 -23.00 -9.56
C ARG A 162 -5.63 -22.47 -9.90
N PHE A 163 -4.64 -22.64 -9.03
CA PHE A 163 -3.28 -22.23 -9.35
C PHE A 163 -2.65 -23.12 -10.43
N PRO A 164 -1.83 -22.56 -11.33
CA PRO A 164 -1.07 -23.35 -12.29
C PRO A 164 -0.24 -24.44 -11.59
N LYS A 165 -0.10 -25.61 -12.23
CA LYS A 165 0.61 -26.79 -11.69
C LYS A 165 1.99 -26.42 -11.10
N LYS A 166 2.74 -25.53 -11.78
CA LYS A 166 4.06 -25.06 -11.36
C LYS A 166 4.00 -24.29 -10.02
N ILE A 167 2.97 -23.50 -9.77
CA ILE A 167 2.81 -22.74 -8.52
C ILE A 167 2.44 -23.67 -7.39
N ARG A 168 1.48 -24.60 -7.61
CA ARG A 168 1.13 -25.64 -6.63
C ARG A 168 2.34 -26.46 -6.21
N TYR A 169 3.17 -26.86 -7.19
CA TYR A 169 4.42 -27.58 -6.91
C TYR A 169 5.34 -26.76 -6.02
N LYS A 170 5.61 -25.52 -6.33
CA LYS A 170 6.52 -24.66 -5.56
C LYS A 170 6.05 -24.47 -4.10
N ILE A 171 4.73 -24.26 -3.92
CA ILE A 171 4.15 -24.12 -2.58
C ILE A 171 4.34 -25.42 -1.79
N ARG A 172 3.95 -26.56 -2.34
CA ARG A 172 4.09 -27.88 -1.68
C ARG A 172 5.55 -28.24 -1.41
N TYR A 173 6.43 -27.92 -2.35
CA TYR A 173 7.87 -28.14 -2.20
C TYR A 173 8.45 -27.37 -1.01
N ALA A 174 8.06 -26.10 -0.83
CA ALA A 174 8.52 -25.30 0.29
C ALA A 174 8.17 -25.97 1.64
N TYR A 175 6.94 -26.43 1.81
CA TYR A 175 6.54 -27.17 3.02
C TYR A 175 7.28 -28.50 3.17
N LYS A 176 7.42 -29.28 2.08
CA LYS A 176 8.17 -30.54 2.10
C LYS A 176 9.64 -30.35 2.52
N ARG A 177 10.21 -29.17 2.21
CA ARG A 177 11.57 -28.80 2.63
C ARG A 177 11.65 -28.36 4.10
N GLY A 178 10.55 -28.35 4.84
CA GLY A 178 10.52 -27.98 6.25
C GLY A 178 10.29 -26.49 6.53
N LEU A 179 9.83 -25.73 5.53
CA LEU A 179 9.43 -24.32 5.76
C LEU A 179 8.18 -24.28 6.65
N GLN A 180 8.25 -23.54 7.73
CA GLN A 180 7.18 -23.34 8.69
C GLN A 180 6.74 -21.87 8.67
N PHE A 181 5.48 -21.61 9.02
CA PHE A 181 4.95 -20.25 9.08
C PHE A 181 4.32 -19.98 10.44
N VAL A 182 4.54 -18.77 10.92
CA VAL A 182 3.92 -18.26 12.15
C VAL A 182 3.26 -16.91 11.88
N THR A 183 2.10 -16.71 12.51
CA THR A 183 1.52 -15.38 12.65
C THR A 183 2.28 -14.64 13.73
N ALA A 184 2.73 -13.44 13.42
CA ALA A 184 3.54 -12.60 14.26
C ALA A 184 2.87 -11.23 14.48
N GLY A 185 3.36 -10.47 15.43
CA GLY A 185 2.82 -9.17 15.80
C GLY A 185 3.87 -8.06 15.81
N GLU A 186 3.60 -7.01 16.58
CA GLU A 186 4.48 -5.84 16.71
C GLU A 186 5.86 -6.21 17.25
N LYS A 187 5.96 -7.20 18.15
CA LYS A 187 7.22 -7.63 18.80
C LYS A 187 8.22 -8.23 17.80
N GLU A 188 7.72 -8.88 16.74
CA GLU A 188 8.53 -9.52 15.71
C GLU A 188 8.87 -8.60 14.54
N LEU A 189 8.43 -7.34 14.56
CA LEU A 189 8.78 -6.35 13.53
C LEU A 189 10.29 -6.21 13.29
N PRO A 190 11.20 -6.31 14.27
CA PRO A 190 12.63 -6.28 13.99
C PRO A 190 13.11 -7.35 13.00
N GLN A 191 12.55 -8.57 13.06
CA GLN A 191 12.89 -9.66 12.14
C GLN A 191 12.38 -9.36 10.71
N PHE A 192 11.15 -8.83 10.61
CA PHE A 192 10.61 -8.34 9.34
C PHE A 192 11.47 -7.22 8.75
N MET A 193 11.89 -6.25 9.56
CA MET A 193 12.71 -5.11 9.12
C MET A 193 14.06 -5.54 8.55
N GLN A 194 14.73 -6.52 9.17
CA GLN A 194 16.00 -7.04 8.65
C GLN A 194 15.86 -7.58 7.22
N LEU A 195 14.78 -8.29 6.91
CA LEU A 195 14.51 -8.77 5.55
C LEU A 195 14.09 -7.64 4.60
N MET A 196 13.27 -6.71 5.12
CA MET A 196 12.76 -5.59 4.33
C MET A 196 13.88 -4.64 3.91
N ASP A 197 14.84 -4.35 4.81
CA ASP A 197 15.96 -3.47 4.50
C ASP A 197 16.86 -4.07 3.41
N LYS A 198 17.19 -5.36 3.49
CA LYS A 198 17.92 -6.07 2.43
C LYS A 198 17.14 -6.08 1.10
N THR A 199 15.80 -6.21 1.17
CA THR A 199 14.95 -6.15 -0.02
C THR A 199 14.92 -4.75 -0.62
N ALA A 200 14.89 -3.70 0.21
CA ALA A 200 14.92 -2.31 -0.22
C ALA A 200 16.26 -1.93 -0.86
N GLU A 201 17.38 -2.38 -0.30
CA GLU A 201 18.72 -2.20 -0.88
C GLU A 201 18.79 -2.81 -2.27
N ARG A 202 18.37 -4.07 -2.42
CA ARG A 202 18.35 -4.78 -3.71
C ARG A 202 17.42 -4.13 -4.74
N GLY A 203 16.22 -3.73 -4.30
CA GLY A 203 15.20 -3.10 -5.14
C GLY A 203 15.43 -1.60 -5.36
N ASN A 204 16.51 -1.03 -4.80
CA ASN A 204 16.86 0.39 -4.86
C ASN A 204 15.69 1.33 -4.49
N PHE A 205 14.95 0.99 -3.43
CA PHE A 205 13.90 1.85 -2.89
C PHE A 205 14.12 2.17 -1.40
N VAL A 206 13.46 3.21 -0.91
CA VAL A 206 13.55 3.63 0.51
C VAL A 206 12.50 2.88 1.32
N ASN A 207 12.94 2.03 2.27
CA ASN A 207 12.04 1.38 3.21
C ASN A 207 11.51 2.38 4.24
N ARG A 208 10.33 2.10 4.79
CA ARG A 208 9.77 2.81 5.94
C ARG A 208 10.55 2.45 7.21
N LYS A 209 10.59 3.38 8.17
CA LYS A 209 11.17 3.12 9.49
C LYS A 209 10.27 2.18 10.32
N ILE A 210 10.84 1.53 11.31
CA ILE A 210 10.12 0.60 12.19
C ILE A 210 8.93 1.27 12.89
N ASP A 211 9.07 2.53 13.32
CA ASP A 211 8.02 3.29 13.99
C ASP A 211 6.73 3.38 13.15
N TYR A 212 6.87 3.44 11.83
CA TYR A 212 5.71 3.42 10.93
C TYR A 212 4.96 2.08 10.99
N PHE A 213 5.69 0.96 11.04
CA PHE A 213 5.09 -0.37 11.13
C PHE A 213 4.50 -0.62 12.52
N GLN A 214 5.17 -0.18 13.59
CA GLN A 214 4.63 -0.21 14.95
C GLN A 214 3.30 0.54 15.03
N LYS A 215 3.25 1.72 14.44
CA LYS A 215 2.01 2.51 14.36
C LYS A 215 0.91 1.79 13.58
N LEU A 216 1.24 1.16 12.44
CA LEU A 216 0.30 0.33 11.68
C LEU A 216 -0.30 -0.77 12.58
N PHE A 217 0.55 -1.50 13.31
CA PHE A 217 0.08 -2.56 14.20
C PHE A 217 -0.78 -2.03 15.32
N ARG A 218 -0.36 -0.96 15.99
CA ARG A 218 -1.13 -0.36 17.10
C ARG A 218 -2.54 0.06 16.69
N ILE A 219 -2.70 0.58 15.47
CA ILE A 219 -3.99 1.11 14.99
C ILE A 219 -4.84 0.03 14.31
N LEU A 220 -4.23 -0.87 13.54
CA LEU A 220 -4.98 -1.82 12.72
C LEU A 220 -5.20 -3.18 13.38
N SER A 221 -4.38 -3.58 14.38
CA SER A 221 -4.52 -4.88 15.04
C SER A 221 -5.80 -5.03 15.87
N PRO A 222 -6.30 -3.99 16.58
CA PRO A 222 -7.55 -4.11 17.33
C PRO A 222 -8.73 -4.49 16.44
N GLU A 223 -8.73 -4.04 15.18
CA GLU A 223 -9.75 -4.35 14.18
C GLU A 223 -9.42 -5.61 13.35
N ASN A 224 -8.38 -6.34 13.72
CA ASN A 224 -7.88 -7.49 12.96
C ASN A 224 -7.60 -7.17 11.46
N ALA A 225 -7.29 -5.92 11.14
CA ALA A 225 -7.09 -5.42 9.78
C ALA A 225 -5.65 -5.57 9.27
N ILE A 226 -4.74 -6.12 10.08
CA ILE A 226 -3.32 -6.33 9.75
C ILE A 226 -2.83 -7.67 10.26
N ASN A 227 -1.94 -8.30 9.49
CA ASN A 227 -1.24 -9.52 9.89
C ASN A 227 0.21 -9.48 9.42
N LEU A 228 1.13 -9.92 10.27
CA LEU A 228 2.51 -10.24 9.90
C LEU A 228 2.65 -11.75 9.85
N THR A 229 3.06 -12.28 8.70
CA THR A 229 3.40 -13.70 8.53
C THR A 229 4.91 -13.82 8.39
N LEU A 230 5.54 -14.66 9.21
CA LEU A 230 6.96 -15.01 9.12
C LEU A 230 7.10 -16.44 8.65
N GLY A 231 7.99 -16.67 7.67
CA GLY A 231 8.37 -18.02 7.22
C GLY A 231 9.76 -18.38 7.73
N LEU A 232 9.81 -19.48 8.50
CA LEU A 232 11.00 -19.97 9.18
C LEU A 232 11.54 -21.23 8.50
N PHE A 233 12.82 -21.26 8.26
CA PHE A 233 13.54 -22.41 7.75
C PHE A 233 14.81 -22.61 8.61
N GLU A 234 14.98 -23.81 9.17
CA GLU A 234 16.08 -24.14 10.10
C GLU A 234 16.19 -23.10 11.24
N GLY A 235 15.06 -22.71 11.83
CA GLY A 235 14.97 -21.75 12.92
C GLY A 235 15.23 -20.29 12.53
N ARG A 236 15.47 -19.98 11.24
CA ARG A 236 15.75 -18.63 10.76
C ARG A 236 14.59 -18.08 9.94
N VAL A 237 14.25 -16.81 10.14
CA VAL A 237 13.24 -16.12 9.30
C VAL A 237 13.85 -15.84 7.93
N ILE A 238 13.33 -16.48 6.88
CA ILE A 238 13.80 -16.35 5.51
C ILE A 238 12.81 -15.63 4.58
N THR A 239 11.55 -15.49 5.00
CA THR A 239 10.54 -14.72 4.29
C THR A 239 9.56 -14.10 5.27
N ALA A 240 9.02 -12.95 4.95
CA ALA A 240 8.04 -12.25 5.79
C ALA A 240 7.10 -11.38 4.95
N GLY A 241 5.88 -11.18 5.43
CA GLY A 241 4.93 -10.31 4.73
C GLY A 241 3.84 -9.76 5.62
N ILE A 242 3.50 -8.48 5.39
CA ILE A 242 2.37 -7.80 6.03
C ILE A 242 1.19 -7.81 5.05
N THR A 243 0.07 -8.29 5.55
CA THR A 243 -1.21 -8.35 4.83
C THR A 243 -2.21 -7.44 5.52
N PHE A 244 -2.95 -6.65 4.76
CA PHE A 244 -4.11 -5.90 5.24
C PHE A 244 -5.39 -6.63 4.86
N ALA A 245 -6.44 -6.47 5.68
CA ALA A 245 -7.81 -6.89 5.37
C ALA A 245 -8.80 -5.81 5.80
N PHE A 246 -9.82 -5.58 4.97
CA PHE A 246 -10.90 -4.66 5.28
C PHE A 246 -12.11 -4.94 4.38
N GLY A 247 -13.27 -5.14 4.96
CA GLY A 247 -14.44 -5.60 4.24
C GLY A 247 -14.20 -6.95 3.57
N ASP A 248 -14.58 -7.07 2.33
CA ASP A 248 -14.42 -8.27 1.51
C ASP A 248 -13.05 -8.37 0.79
N LYS A 249 -12.08 -7.53 1.17
CA LYS A 249 -10.78 -7.40 0.47
C LYS A 249 -9.59 -7.57 1.40
N ALA A 250 -8.53 -8.21 0.88
CA ALA A 250 -7.21 -8.25 1.52
C ALA A 250 -6.12 -7.86 0.52
N TRP A 251 -5.04 -7.24 1.03
CA TRP A 251 -3.94 -6.73 0.21
C TRP A 251 -2.59 -7.26 0.68
N ALA A 252 -1.78 -7.71 -0.28
CA ALA A 252 -0.38 -8.10 -0.07
C ALA A 252 0.51 -6.84 0.07
N ALA A 253 0.40 -6.10 1.18
CA ALA A 253 0.96 -4.75 1.34
C ALA A 253 2.49 -4.69 1.32
N TYR A 254 3.15 -5.50 2.12
CA TYR A 254 4.61 -5.57 2.19
C TYR A 254 5.07 -7.01 2.14
N GLY A 255 6.27 -7.26 1.61
CA GLY A 255 6.82 -8.59 1.54
C GLY A 255 8.31 -8.58 1.26
N ALA A 256 9.03 -9.49 1.91
CA ALA A 256 10.47 -9.62 1.83
C ALA A 256 10.88 -11.09 1.85
N GLN A 257 12.04 -11.40 1.25
CA GLN A 257 12.64 -12.73 1.32
C GLN A 257 14.16 -12.64 1.30
N SER A 258 14.78 -13.62 1.96
CA SER A 258 16.23 -13.85 1.90
C SER A 258 16.67 -14.30 0.51
N GLU A 259 17.86 -13.90 0.10
CA GLU A 259 18.47 -14.35 -1.16
C GLU A 259 19.04 -15.76 -1.07
N SER A 260 19.54 -16.13 0.11
CA SER A 260 20.25 -17.41 0.32
C SER A 260 19.37 -18.66 0.14
N HIS A 261 18.03 -18.52 0.16
CA HIS A 261 17.11 -19.65 0.15
C HIS A 261 16.06 -19.55 -0.98
N ARG A 262 16.43 -18.97 -2.13
CA ARG A 262 15.49 -18.82 -3.27
C ARG A 262 15.00 -20.14 -3.84
N ASN A 263 15.81 -21.19 -3.78
CA ASN A 263 15.52 -22.54 -4.24
C ASN A 263 14.43 -23.24 -3.43
N ILE A 264 14.11 -22.74 -2.24
CA ILE A 264 13.03 -23.28 -1.38
C ILE A 264 11.65 -22.76 -1.79
N TYR A 265 11.59 -21.72 -2.63
CA TYR A 265 10.34 -21.05 -3.04
C TYR A 265 9.54 -20.48 -1.86
N ALA A 266 10.20 -20.03 -0.81
CA ALA A 266 9.59 -19.56 0.43
C ALA A 266 8.54 -18.45 0.19
N TYR A 267 8.79 -17.55 -0.76
CA TYR A 267 7.85 -16.45 -1.04
C TYR A 267 6.55 -16.92 -1.73
N HIS A 268 6.57 -18.03 -2.50
CA HIS A 268 5.35 -18.62 -3.05
C HIS A 268 4.47 -19.21 -1.94
N ALA A 269 5.09 -19.90 -0.98
CA ALA A 269 4.38 -20.42 0.18
C ALA A 269 3.89 -19.29 1.11
N LEU A 270 4.67 -18.22 1.29
CA LEU A 270 4.23 -17.01 2.01
C LEU A 270 2.95 -16.43 1.40
N ILE A 271 2.87 -16.29 0.07
CA ILE A 271 1.63 -15.80 -0.58
C ILE A 271 0.45 -16.72 -0.26
N TRP A 272 0.66 -18.04 -0.25
CA TRP A 272 -0.38 -18.99 0.12
C TRP A 272 -0.85 -18.82 1.58
N GLU A 273 0.06 -18.64 2.53
CA GLU A 273 -0.30 -18.35 3.93
C GLU A 273 -1.11 -17.06 4.07
N ARG A 274 -0.72 -16.02 3.33
CA ARG A 274 -1.45 -14.74 3.30
C ARG A 274 -2.85 -14.90 2.72
N ILE A 275 -3.02 -15.75 1.70
CA ILE A 275 -4.33 -16.08 1.11
C ILE A 275 -5.17 -16.84 2.13
N LYS A 276 -4.60 -17.82 2.84
CA LYS A 276 -5.32 -18.55 3.90
C LYS A 276 -5.81 -17.60 5.00
N TRP A 277 -4.93 -16.71 5.45
CA TRP A 277 -5.31 -15.71 6.45
C TRP A 277 -6.42 -14.79 5.93
N ALA A 278 -6.31 -14.27 4.71
CA ALA A 278 -7.32 -13.42 4.09
C ALA A 278 -8.67 -14.13 3.98
N LYS A 279 -8.67 -15.39 3.55
CA LYS A 279 -9.88 -16.24 3.51
C LYS A 279 -10.50 -16.42 4.89
N GLY A 280 -9.68 -16.69 5.91
CA GLY A 280 -10.13 -16.77 7.32
C GLY A 280 -10.70 -15.46 7.88
N LYS A 281 -10.42 -14.31 7.25
CA LYS A 281 -11.03 -13.00 7.56
C LYS A 281 -12.30 -12.71 6.74
N GLY A 282 -12.78 -13.65 5.95
CA GLY A 282 -13.94 -13.48 5.10
C GLY A 282 -13.68 -12.68 3.82
N ALA A 283 -12.42 -12.43 3.47
CA ALA A 283 -12.13 -11.72 2.24
C ALA A 283 -12.54 -12.55 1.02
N ARG A 284 -13.28 -11.92 0.10
CA ARG A 284 -13.59 -12.45 -1.22
C ARG A 284 -12.44 -12.21 -2.20
N TRP A 285 -11.73 -11.09 -2.05
CA TRP A 285 -10.68 -10.68 -2.97
C TRP A 285 -9.33 -10.59 -2.28
N PHE A 286 -8.30 -11.21 -2.88
CA PHE A 286 -6.92 -11.03 -2.50
C PHE A 286 -6.19 -10.23 -3.58
N ASP A 287 -5.78 -9.02 -3.25
CA ASP A 287 -5.06 -8.11 -4.11
C ASP A 287 -3.55 -8.28 -3.90
N PHE A 288 -2.83 -8.68 -4.95
CA PHE A 288 -1.36 -8.83 -4.89
C PHE A 288 -0.62 -7.50 -4.79
N TYR A 289 -1.34 -6.38 -4.75
CA TYR A 289 -0.79 -5.04 -4.78
C TYR A 289 -0.04 -4.74 -6.08
N GLY A 290 0.49 -3.51 -6.23
CA GLY A 290 0.98 -2.94 -7.46
C GLY A 290 1.86 -3.80 -8.37
N VAL A 291 1.61 -3.67 -9.67
CA VAL A 291 2.47 -4.12 -10.76
C VAL A 291 2.75 -2.93 -11.71
N PRO A 292 3.80 -2.99 -12.54
CA PRO A 292 4.17 -1.87 -13.42
C PRO A 292 3.24 -1.67 -14.63
N GLY A 293 2.18 -2.46 -14.75
CA GLY A 293 1.37 -2.59 -15.96
C GLY A 293 1.71 -3.88 -16.69
N GLU A 294 1.16 -4.08 -17.88
CA GLU A 294 1.55 -5.18 -18.74
C GLU A 294 2.90 -4.88 -19.39
N VAL A 295 3.91 -5.62 -18.98
CA VAL A 295 5.31 -5.43 -19.41
C VAL A 295 5.89 -6.74 -19.91
N GLY A 296 6.82 -6.65 -20.87
CA GLY A 296 7.55 -7.78 -21.44
C GLY A 296 8.82 -8.16 -20.66
N PRO A 297 9.49 -9.27 -21.07
CA PRO A 297 10.68 -9.79 -20.38
C PRO A 297 11.83 -8.80 -20.25
N ASP A 298 11.98 -7.87 -21.17
CA ASP A 298 13.05 -6.88 -21.20
C ASP A 298 12.85 -5.71 -20.20
N HIS A 299 11.68 -5.64 -19.58
CA HIS A 299 11.36 -4.58 -18.63
C HIS A 299 11.98 -4.88 -17.25
N PRO A 300 12.63 -3.90 -16.59
CA PRO A 300 13.29 -4.11 -15.28
C PRO A 300 12.39 -4.68 -14.19
N LEU A 301 11.07 -4.40 -14.24
CA LEU A 301 10.09 -4.85 -13.28
C LEU A 301 9.29 -6.08 -13.73
N TYR A 302 9.71 -6.72 -14.85
CA TYR A 302 9.02 -7.91 -15.37
C TYR A 302 8.93 -9.04 -14.34
N GLY A 303 9.97 -9.24 -13.54
CA GLY A 303 9.96 -10.27 -12.49
C GLY A 303 8.82 -10.10 -11.48
N ILE A 304 8.48 -8.86 -11.10
CA ILE A 304 7.36 -8.56 -10.19
C ILE A 304 6.03 -8.84 -10.89
N TYR A 305 5.88 -8.36 -12.12
CA TYR A 305 4.69 -8.58 -12.94
C TYR A 305 4.42 -10.08 -13.16
N TYR A 306 5.43 -10.80 -13.66
CA TYR A 306 5.33 -12.23 -13.94
C TYR A 306 5.02 -13.06 -12.69
N PHE A 307 5.69 -12.75 -11.57
CA PHE A 307 5.46 -13.42 -10.31
C PHE A 307 3.97 -13.32 -9.89
N LYS A 308 3.40 -12.12 -9.87
CA LYS A 308 2.01 -11.90 -9.45
C LYS A 308 1.01 -12.49 -10.44
N LYS A 309 1.25 -12.33 -11.74
CA LYS A 309 0.49 -12.96 -12.83
C LYS A 309 0.45 -14.48 -12.70
N SER A 310 1.55 -15.09 -12.26
CA SER A 310 1.69 -16.55 -12.20
C SER A 310 0.74 -17.25 -11.24
N PHE A 311 0.08 -16.54 -10.33
CA PHE A 311 -0.95 -17.07 -9.43
C PHE A 311 -2.34 -17.16 -10.09
N GLY A 312 -2.51 -16.65 -11.31
CA GLY A 312 -3.78 -16.78 -12.06
C GLY A 312 -4.87 -15.82 -11.62
N GLY A 313 -4.53 -14.73 -10.94
CA GLY A 313 -5.46 -13.65 -10.62
C GLY A 313 -5.83 -12.80 -11.85
N ASN A 314 -6.97 -12.11 -11.77
CA ASN A 314 -7.42 -11.16 -12.79
C ASN A 314 -6.57 -9.89 -12.79
N TYR A 315 -6.10 -9.48 -13.95
CA TYR A 315 -5.44 -8.19 -14.12
C TYR A 315 -6.45 -7.04 -13.97
N CYS A 316 -6.13 -6.08 -13.13
CA CYS A 316 -6.95 -4.92 -12.84
C CYS A 316 -6.18 -3.65 -13.20
N ALA A 317 -6.74 -2.83 -14.09
CA ALA A 317 -6.23 -1.53 -14.46
C ALA A 317 -7.23 -0.45 -13.98
N PHE A 318 -6.79 0.44 -13.10
CA PHE A 318 -7.59 1.57 -12.62
C PHE A 318 -7.38 2.80 -13.50
N ILE A 319 -8.33 3.75 -13.49
CA ILE A 319 -8.21 5.01 -14.24
C ILE A 319 -7.01 5.87 -13.78
N GLY A 320 -6.44 5.57 -12.60
CA GLY A 320 -5.26 6.24 -12.06
C GLY A 320 -5.60 7.52 -11.30
N GLU A 321 -4.59 8.37 -11.16
CA GLU A 321 -4.69 9.62 -10.39
C GLU A 321 -5.35 10.73 -11.20
N LEU A 322 -6.26 11.45 -10.54
CA LEU A 322 -6.93 12.62 -11.08
C LEU A 322 -6.78 13.79 -10.11
N ASP A 323 -6.58 14.99 -10.67
CA ASP A 323 -6.50 16.25 -9.91
C ASP A 323 -7.65 17.18 -10.30
N LEU A 324 -8.40 17.65 -9.30
CA LEU A 324 -9.29 18.80 -9.41
C LEU A 324 -8.52 20.04 -8.98
N VAL A 325 -8.16 20.90 -9.92
CA VAL A 325 -7.32 22.07 -9.68
C VAL A 325 -8.17 23.24 -9.19
N LEU A 326 -7.91 23.71 -7.97
CA LEU A 326 -8.61 24.83 -7.35
C LEU A 326 -7.85 26.16 -7.47
N SER A 327 -6.51 26.11 -7.59
CA SER A 327 -5.67 27.30 -7.76
C SER A 327 -4.58 27.04 -8.79
N ARG A 328 -4.79 27.51 -10.04
CA ARG A 328 -3.91 27.22 -11.20
C ARG A 328 -2.46 27.64 -10.96
N GLY A 329 -2.21 28.87 -10.49
CA GLY A 329 -0.85 29.35 -10.26
C GLY A 329 -0.08 28.52 -9.23
N HIS A 330 -0.72 28.23 -8.08
CA HIS A 330 -0.11 27.38 -7.05
C HIS A 330 0.03 25.91 -7.49
N TYR A 331 -0.89 25.42 -8.32
CA TYR A 331 -0.81 24.08 -8.88
C TYR A 331 0.38 23.91 -9.83
N LEU A 332 0.62 24.89 -10.72
CA LEU A 332 1.79 24.89 -11.60
C LEU A 332 3.08 24.91 -10.78
N LEU A 333 3.15 25.79 -9.78
CA LEU A 333 4.28 25.86 -8.87
C LEU A 333 4.51 24.52 -8.15
N TRP A 334 3.46 23.92 -7.60
CA TRP A 334 3.51 22.62 -6.95
C TRP A 334 3.97 21.51 -7.89
N ARG A 335 3.40 21.46 -9.10
CA ARG A 335 3.73 20.45 -10.11
C ARG A 335 5.18 20.51 -10.56
N HIS A 336 5.76 21.69 -10.64
CA HIS A 336 7.16 21.87 -11.05
C HIS A 336 8.15 21.71 -9.90
N LEU A 337 7.82 22.13 -8.68
CA LEU A 337 8.73 22.08 -7.54
C LEU A 337 8.68 20.78 -6.75
N SER A 338 7.53 20.10 -6.69
CA SER A 338 7.41 18.90 -5.86
C SER A 338 8.28 17.72 -6.33
N PRO A 339 8.42 17.41 -7.64
CA PRO A 339 9.26 16.29 -8.08
C PRO A 339 10.76 16.51 -7.78
N PRO A 340 11.39 17.67 -8.09
CA PRO A 340 12.79 17.86 -7.78
C PRO A 340 13.07 17.89 -6.27
N ILE A 341 12.19 18.48 -5.46
CA ILE A 341 12.32 18.45 -4.00
C ILE A 341 12.25 17.02 -3.49
N TYR A 342 11.26 16.24 -3.91
CA TYR A 342 11.14 14.85 -3.54
C TYR A 342 12.36 14.02 -3.93
N ASN A 343 12.84 14.17 -5.17
CA ASN A 343 14.00 13.46 -5.68
C ASN A 343 15.28 13.84 -4.91
N SER A 344 15.45 15.13 -4.57
CA SER A 344 16.57 15.60 -3.75
C SER A 344 16.53 15.00 -2.35
N VAL A 345 15.36 14.95 -1.70
CA VAL A 345 15.21 14.32 -0.37
C VAL A 345 15.54 12.83 -0.45
N ILE A 346 15.02 12.11 -1.44
CA ILE A 346 15.35 10.69 -1.64
C ILE A 346 16.83 10.47 -1.89
N PHE A 347 17.46 11.33 -2.72
CA PHE A 347 18.90 11.29 -2.97
C PHE A 347 19.70 11.48 -1.69
N MET A 348 19.37 12.48 -0.87
CA MET A 348 20.04 12.73 0.41
C MET A 348 19.89 11.56 1.40
N ILE A 349 18.71 10.97 1.49
CA ILE A 349 18.48 9.77 2.32
C ILE A 349 19.36 8.60 1.85
N ARG A 350 19.44 8.37 0.53
CA ARG A 350 20.29 7.31 -0.05
C ARG A 350 21.77 7.57 0.18
N LEU A 351 22.20 8.81 0.01
CA LEU A 351 23.60 9.24 0.27
C LEU A 351 23.96 9.02 1.73
N GLY A 352 23.13 9.46 2.67
CA GLY A 352 23.33 9.25 4.10
C GLY A 352 23.45 7.77 4.48
N ARG A 353 22.62 6.90 3.89
CA ARG A 353 22.71 5.42 4.09
C ARG A 353 24.01 4.85 3.55
N ARG A 354 24.47 5.29 2.37
CA ARG A 354 25.75 4.84 1.79
C ARG A 354 26.95 5.26 2.65
N ILE A 355 26.94 6.49 3.15
CA ILE A 355 27.99 7.00 4.04
C ILE A 355 27.99 6.22 5.36
N ALA A 356 26.82 5.99 5.97
CA ALA A 356 26.70 5.19 7.18
C ALA A 356 27.18 3.75 7.00
N ALA A 357 26.83 3.10 5.89
CA ALA A 357 27.28 1.75 5.54
C ALA A 357 28.81 1.71 5.31
N SER A 358 29.36 2.72 4.65
CA SER A 358 30.82 2.86 4.42
C SER A 358 31.57 3.05 5.74
N LEU A 359 31.09 3.93 6.60
CA LEU A 359 31.64 4.14 7.94
C LEU A 359 31.57 2.87 8.79
N PHE A 360 30.43 2.16 8.78
CA PHE A 360 30.28 0.91 9.52
C PHE A 360 31.24 -0.18 9.01
N SER A 361 31.42 -0.29 7.69
CA SER A 361 32.38 -1.24 7.10
C SER A 361 33.84 -0.87 7.43
N PHE A 362 34.15 0.41 7.46
CA PHE A 362 35.46 0.93 7.87
C PHE A 362 35.75 0.64 9.36
N TRP A 363 34.79 0.91 10.27
CA TRP A 363 34.90 0.59 11.67
C TRP A 363 35.02 -0.93 11.91
N LYS A 364 34.27 -1.76 11.17
CA LYS A 364 34.39 -3.21 11.26
C LYS A 364 35.76 -3.72 10.83
N ARG A 365 36.40 -3.10 9.83
CA ARG A 365 37.78 -3.40 9.45
C ARG A 365 38.79 -2.99 10.53
N ILE A 366 38.63 -1.82 11.14
CA ILE A 366 39.52 -1.36 12.23
C ILE A 366 39.40 -2.26 13.46
N PHE A 367 38.18 -2.63 13.87
CA PHE A 367 38.00 -3.48 15.05
C PHE A 367 38.33 -4.96 14.82
N SER A 368 38.25 -5.47 13.60
CA SER A 368 38.76 -6.81 13.30
C SER A 368 40.28 -6.88 13.33
N PHE A 369 41.00 -5.79 13.00
CA PHE A 369 42.45 -5.71 13.13
C PHE A 369 42.94 -5.67 14.58
N ARG A 370 42.16 -5.14 15.54
CA ARG A 370 42.55 -5.12 16.96
C ARG A 370 42.44 -6.48 17.65
N ARG A 371 41.66 -7.40 17.15
CA ARG A 371 41.59 -8.77 17.72
C ARG A 371 42.79 -9.67 17.35
N PHE A 372 43.63 -9.26 16.39
CA PHE A 372 44.82 -10.03 15.98
C PHE A 372 46.11 -9.57 16.70
N THR A 373 46.09 -8.52 17.51
CA THR A 373 47.26 -7.99 18.22
C THR A 373 47.28 -8.26 19.73
N GLU A 374 46.27 -8.94 20.28
CA GLU A 374 46.20 -9.24 21.73
C GLU A 374 46.33 -10.74 22.08
N SER A 375 46.55 -11.65 21.13
CA SER A 375 46.96 -13.04 21.40
C SER A 375 48.44 -13.20 21.17
N GLY A 376 49.25 -12.64 22.06
CA GLY A 376 50.67 -12.97 22.18
C GLY A 376 50.85 -14.34 22.84
N GLU A 377 50.88 -15.42 22.04
CA GLU A 377 51.49 -16.66 22.44
C GLU A 377 52.52 -17.08 21.40
N LYS A 378 53.75 -17.22 21.91
CA LYS A 378 54.92 -17.70 21.14
C LYS A 378 54.81 -19.19 20.85
N PRO A 379 55.42 -19.67 19.75
CA PRO A 379 55.37 -21.09 19.42
C PRO A 379 56.41 -21.90 20.21
N PHE A 380 55.97 -23.06 20.63
CA PHE A 380 56.81 -24.23 20.72
C PHE A 380 56.21 -25.30 19.86
#